data_97e4b68e233c47870f466fb989736449
#
_entry.id   97e4b68e233c47870f466fb989736449
#
_cell.length_a   1.000
_cell.length_b   1.000
_cell.length_c   1.000
_cell.angle_alpha   90.00
_cell.angle_beta   90.00
_cell.angle_gamma   90.00
#
_symmetry.space_group_name_H-M   'P 1'
#
loop_
_entity.id
_entity.type
_entity.pdbx_description
1 polymer ?
#
loop_
_entity_poly.entity_id
_entity_poly.type
_entity_poly.pdbx_seq_one_letter_code
_entity_poly.pdbx_strand_id
1 'polypeptide(L)' 'MDTNRKKERRTYGVRLMEWQALIPAGYGVVKVHFKGGSYSGYGQTPATFTTDNAALQRLIEDSCYFDSGKIFRMR' A
#
# COMPACT_ATOMS: atom_id res chain seq x y z
N MET A 1 -27.16 -10.85 -5.18
CA MET A 1 -26.67 -10.47 -5.10
C MET A 1 -26.17 -9.92 -4.47
N ASP A 2 -25.74 -10.01 -4.15
CA ASP A 2 -25.38 -9.30 -3.54
C ASP A 2 -24.69 -8.40 -3.83
N THR A 3 -24.97 -8.09 -4.19
CA THR A 3 -24.46 -7.14 -4.74
C THR A 3 -24.07 -6.07 -3.96
N ASN A 4 -24.43 -5.93 -2.97
CA ASN A 4 -24.04 -4.94 -2.20
C ASN A 4 -22.88 -5.14 -1.48
N ARG A 5 -22.02 -5.99 -1.93
CA ARG A 5 -20.83 -6.14 -1.35
C ARG A 5 -20.03 -4.91 -1.53
N LYS A 6 -19.73 -4.20 -0.49
CA LYS A 6 -18.92 -3.05 -0.56
C LYS A 6 -17.52 -3.42 -0.70
N LYS A 7 -16.77 -2.71 -1.53
CA LYS A 7 -15.33 -2.88 -1.63
C LYS A 7 -14.70 -2.20 -0.43
N GLU A 8 -13.91 -2.94 0.29
CA GLU A 8 -13.24 -2.40 1.46
C GLU A 8 -12.04 -1.60 1.04
N ARG A 9 -12.01 -0.34 1.41
CA ARG A 9 -10.88 0.54 1.10
C ARG A 9 -9.83 0.36 2.16
N ARG A 10 -8.60 0.13 1.73
CA ARG A 10 -7.47 -0.03 2.65
C ARG A 10 -6.36 0.92 2.29
N THR A 11 -5.71 1.47 3.31
CA THR A 11 -4.60 2.40 3.15
C THR A 11 -3.34 1.76 3.70
N TYR A 12 -2.29 1.80 2.90
CA TYR A 12 -0.98 1.28 3.29
C TYR A 12 0.02 2.41 3.32
N GLY A 13 1.05 2.28 4.13
CA GLY A 13 2.05 3.33 4.27
C GLY A 13 3.47 2.81 4.25
N VAL A 14 4.40 3.69 3.94
CA VAL A 14 5.83 3.43 4.05
C VAL A 14 6.47 4.63 4.72
N ARG A 15 7.55 4.41 5.46
CA ARG A 15 8.22 5.48 6.19
C ARG A 15 9.22 6.20 5.31
N LEU A 16 8.73 6.68 4.16
CA LEU A 16 9.53 7.42 3.18
C LEU A 16 8.65 8.55 2.70
N MET A 17 9.27 9.57 2.09
CA MET A 17 8.50 10.66 1.55
C MET A 17 7.76 10.24 0.30
N GLU A 18 8.38 9.40 -0.49
CA GLU A 18 7.78 8.88 -1.70
C GLU A 18 8.51 7.61 -2.09
N TRP A 19 7.78 6.61 -2.55
CA TRP A 19 8.40 5.35 -2.93
C TRP A 19 7.51 4.58 -3.88
N GLN A 20 8.12 3.94 -4.85
CA GLN A 20 7.38 3.10 -5.78
C GLN A 20 7.81 1.66 -5.54
N ALA A 21 6.86 0.84 -5.10
CA ALA A 21 7.12 -0.56 -4.86
C ALA A 21 6.91 -1.35 -6.14
N LEU A 22 7.81 -2.27 -6.43
CA LEU A 22 7.68 -3.18 -7.57
C LEU A 22 7.37 -4.54 -6.99
N ILE A 23 6.12 -4.97 -7.12
CA ILE A 23 5.66 -6.20 -6.51
C ILE A 23 5.45 -7.25 -7.58
N PRO A 24 6.16 -8.38 -7.50
CA PRO A 24 6.01 -9.43 -8.50
C PRO A 24 4.60 -10.02 -8.48
N ALA A 25 4.04 -10.19 -9.64
CA ALA A 25 2.79 -10.90 -9.83
C ALA A 25 3.06 -12.02 -10.81
N GLY A 26 2.19 -12.97 -10.92
CA GLY A 26 2.45 -14.13 -11.75
C GLY A 26 2.76 -13.83 -13.20
N TYR A 27 2.31 -12.67 -13.70
CA TYR A 27 2.50 -12.31 -15.10
C TYR A 27 3.44 -11.13 -15.29
N GLY A 28 4.06 -10.66 -14.24
CA GLY A 28 4.96 -9.51 -14.36
C GLY A 28 5.10 -8.80 -13.03
N VAL A 29 5.24 -7.49 -13.10
CA VAL A 29 5.47 -6.67 -11.91
C VAL A 29 4.40 -5.60 -11.85
N VAL A 30 3.83 -5.41 -10.67
CA VAL A 30 2.84 -4.36 -10.42
C VAL A 30 3.55 -3.23 -9.67
N LYS A 31 3.37 -2.01 -10.14
CA LYS A 31 3.95 -0.85 -9.50
C LYS A 31 2.93 -0.21 -8.57
N VAL A 32 3.34 0.03 -7.34
CA VAL A 32 2.49 0.68 -6.34
C VAL A 32 3.22 1.92 -5.87
N HIS A 33 2.62 3.08 -6.11
CA HIS A 33 3.30 4.35 -5.83
C HIS A 33 2.75 4.95 -4.53
N PHE A 34 3.61 5.06 -3.53
CA PHE A 34 3.29 5.70 -2.27
C PHE A 34 3.78 7.13 -2.33
N LYS A 35 2.95 8.06 -1.93
CA LYS A 35 3.31 9.47 -1.96
C LYS A 35 2.61 10.23 -0.84
N GLY A 36 2.95 11.49 -0.69
CA GLY A 36 2.34 12.32 0.33
C GLY A 36 3.08 12.28 1.66
N GLY A 37 4.23 11.64 1.72
CA GLY A 37 5.03 11.63 2.92
C GLY A 37 5.74 12.96 3.12
N SER A 38 6.08 13.28 4.35
CA SER A 38 6.79 14.51 4.66
C SER A 38 7.57 14.38 5.95
N TYR A 39 8.57 15.24 6.11
CA TYR A 39 9.30 15.40 7.34
C TYR A 39 9.05 16.79 7.89
N SER A 40 9.00 16.90 9.19
CA SER A 40 8.89 18.21 9.83
C SER A 40 9.65 18.14 11.13
N GLY A 41 9.76 19.27 11.82
CA GLY A 41 10.38 19.30 13.13
C GLY A 41 9.63 18.52 14.17
N TYR A 42 8.40 18.11 13.85
CA TYR A 42 7.56 17.37 14.79
C TYR A 42 7.50 15.89 14.46
N GLY A 43 8.15 15.45 13.38
CA GLY A 43 8.18 14.04 13.05
C GLY A 43 8.02 13.78 11.56
N GLN A 44 7.70 12.55 11.24
CA GLN A 44 7.58 12.12 9.86
C GLN A 44 6.17 11.63 9.60
N THR A 45 5.62 12.08 8.47
CA THR A 45 4.34 11.57 7.98
C THR A 45 4.64 10.55 6.88
N PRO A 46 4.13 9.34 6.98
CA PRO A 46 4.45 8.33 5.96
C PRO A 46 3.77 8.62 4.63
N ALA A 47 4.39 8.16 3.56
CA ALA A 47 3.75 8.16 2.25
C ALA A 47 2.70 7.06 2.23
N THR A 48 1.61 7.26 1.52
CA THR A 48 0.49 6.35 1.57
C THR A 48 0.01 5.94 0.18
N PHE A 49 -0.68 4.83 0.14
CA PHE A 49 -1.37 4.36 -1.05
C PHE A 49 -2.69 3.73 -0.60
N THR A 50 -3.79 4.17 -1.17
CA THR A 50 -5.12 3.68 -0.82
C THR A 50 -5.76 3.00 -2.02
N THR A 51 -6.35 1.86 -1.81
CA THR A 51 -7.03 1.14 -2.88
C THR A 51 -8.20 0.34 -2.32
N ASP A 52 -9.22 0.17 -3.13
CA ASP A 52 -10.34 -0.72 -2.81
C ASP A 52 -10.31 -1.99 -3.68
N ASN A 53 -9.26 -2.19 -4.46
CA ASN A 53 -9.13 -3.36 -5.32
C ASN A 53 -8.64 -4.54 -4.47
N ALA A 54 -9.49 -5.54 -4.30
CA ALA A 54 -9.17 -6.67 -3.44
C ALA A 54 -7.94 -7.45 -3.92
N ALA A 55 -7.78 -7.60 -5.23
CA ALA A 55 -6.63 -8.32 -5.75
C ALA A 55 -5.33 -7.58 -5.46
N LEU A 56 -5.35 -6.25 -5.57
CA LEU A 56 -4.18 -5.44 -5.30
C LEU A 56 -3.87 -5.44 -3.80
N GLN A 57 -4.89 -5.39 -2.96
CA GLN A 57 -4.71 -5.46 -1.52
C GLN A 57 -4.02 -6.77 -1.13
N ARG A 58 -4.47 -7.88 -1.72
CA ARG A 58 -3.87 -9.17 -1.44
C ARG A 58 -2.43 -9.22 -1.93
N LEU A 59 -2.17 -8.66 -3.10
CA LEU A 59 -0.83 -8.64 -3.66
C LEU A 59 0.13 -7.87 -2.75
N ILE A 60 -0.29 -6.72 -2.25
CA ILE A 60 0.52 -5.92 -1.34
C ILE A 60 0.77 -6.69 -0.03
N GLU A 61 -0.27 -7.28 0.53
CA GLU A 61 -0.17 -7.95 1.83
C GLU A 61 0.61 -9.25 1.75
N ASP A 62 0.72 -9.85 0.55
CA ASP A 62 1.51 -11.05 0.39
C ASP A 62 2.95 -10.74 -0.02
N SER A 63 3.29 -9.49 -0.23
CA SER A 63 4.62 -9.13 -0.70
C SER A 63 5.64 -9.19 0.44
N CYS A 64 6.91 -9.34 0.09
CA CYS A 64 7.96 -9.35 1.10
C CYS A 64 8.10 -8.00 1.77
N TYR A 65 7.66 -6.93 1.11
CA TYR A 65 7.70 -5.59 1.73
C TYR A 65 6.75 -5.51 2.91
N PHE A 66 5.59 -6.12 2.77
CA PHE A 66 4.61 -6.12 3.85
C PHE A 66 5.09 -7.03 4.98
N ASP A 67 5.62 -8.18 4.61
CA ASP A 67 6.11 -9.14 5.58
C ASP A 67 7.27 -8.59 6.40
N SER A 68 8.14 -7.80 5.77
CA SER A 68 9.30 -7.22 6.46
C SER A 68 8.95 -5.97 7.26
N GLY A 69 7.74 -5.45 7.11
CA GLY A 69 7.34 -4.23 7.79
C GLY A 69 7.64 -2.95 7.02
N LYS A 70 8.21 -3.05 5.82
CA LYS A 70 8.49 -1.86 5.04
C LYS A 70 7.20 -1.20 4.60
N ILE A 71 6.21 -2.00 4.21
CA ILE A 71 4.85 -1.52 3.96
C ILE A 71 4.00 -1.96 5.14
N PHE A 72 3.24 -1.03 5.71
CA PHE A 72 2.36 -1.40 6.82
C PHE A 72 0.94 -0.93 6.52
N ARG A 73 -0.04 -1.59 7.12
CA ARG A 73 -1.43 -1.23 6.92
C ARG A 73 -1.81 -0.15 7.91
N MET A 74 -2.34 0.95 7.41
CA MET A 74 -2.75 2.06 8.25
C MET A 74 -4.22 2.01 8.59
N ARG A 75 -5.02 1.43 7.71
CA ARG A 75 -6.44 1.32 7.96
C ARG A 75 -7.02 0.09 7.36
#